data_38675858a585d4903522c5f26a36868a
#
_entry.id   38675858a585d4903522c5f26a36868a
#
_cell.length_a   1.000
_cell.length_b   1.000
_cell.length_c   1.000
_cell.angle_alpha   90.00
_cell.angle_beta   90.00
_cell.angle_gamma   90.00
#
_symmetry.space_group_name_H-M   'P 1'
#
loop_
_entity.id
_entity.type
_entity.pdbx_description
1 polymer ?
#
loop_
_entity_poly.entity_id
_entity_poly.type
_entity_poly.pdbx_seq_one_letter_code
_entity_poly.pdbx_strand_id
1 'polypeptide(L)'
;MLGLELFGGWTAVTPDGSVSGPQFYRCNSRTHCLGYVGVPGMQGVQHIAVESTHLDDVGRAWDLVGERGLTVTMTLGRHMSDTLVSFYMRSPTGFDIEFGAGGERLDDTFVQTNPSSSEAWGHKFVADGWAPTVRPVSA
;
A
#
# COMPACT_ATOMS: atom_id res chain seq x y z
N MET A 1 4.43 -1.98 24.44
CA MET A 1 4.26 -0.96 23.38
C MET A 1 5.08 -1.42 22.17
N LEU A 2 4.55 -1.38 20.95
CA LEU A 2 5.23 -1.93 19.76
C LEU A 2 6.33 -1.01 19.19
N GLY A 3 6.58 0.16 19.81
CA GLY A 3 7.57 1.12 19.33
C GLY A 3 7.24 1.76 17.98
N LEU A 4 5.96 1.76 17.60
CA LEU A 4 5.48 2.39 16.37
C LEU A 4 5.20 3.87 16.61
N GLU A 5 5.63 4.71 15.68
CA GLU A 5 5.35 6.14 15.62
C GLU A 5 4.42 6.42 14.45
N LEU A 6 3.44 7.31 14.63
CA LEU A 6 2.60 7.78 13.54
C LEU A 6 3.46 8.59 12.57
N PHE A 7 3.55 8.13 11.34
CA PHE A 7 4.24 8.86 10.28
C PHE A 7 3.29 9.87 9.61
N GLY A 8 2.07 9.46 9.32
CA GLY A 8 1.08 10.31 8.68
C GLY A 8 -0.10 9.52 8.14
N GLY A 9 -0.87 10.19 7.33
CA GLY A 9 -2.06 9.65 6.68
C GLY A 9 -2.83 10.78 6.04
N TRP A 10 -3.85 10.44 5.28
CA TRP A 10 -4.81 11.44 4.82
C TRP A 10 -6.20 11.05 5.33
N THR A 11 -7.02 12.04 5.51
CA THR A 11 -8.39 11.86 5.98
C THR A 11 -9.36 12.23 4.87
N ALA A 12 -10.33 11.37 4.64
CA ALA A 12 -11.50 11.67 3.84
C ALA A 12 -12.72 11.74 4.75
N VAL A 13 -13.56 12.73 4.54
CA VAL A 13 -14.87 12.79 5.20
C VAL A 13 -15.82 11.92 4.39
N THR A 14 -16.36 10.88 5.02
CA THR A 14 -17.33 10.00 4.40
C THR A 14 -18.71 10.67 4.32
N PRO A 15 -19.64 10.18 3.48
CA PRO A 15 -20.96 10.79 3.32
C PRO A 15 -21.78 10.91 4.62
N ASP A 16 -21.51 10.09 5.62
CA ASP A 16 -22.14 10.13 6.95
C ASP A 16 -21.46 11.12 7.91
N GLY A 17 -20.41 11.83 7.43
CA GLY A 17 -19.67 12.79 8.23
C GLY A 17 -18.57 12.16 9.11
N SER A 18 -18.38 10.85 9.06
CA SER A 18 -17.25 10.21 9.74
C SER A 18 -15.94 10.51 9.01
N VAL A 19 -14.85 10.51 9.75
CA VAL A 19 -13.51 10.72 9.19
C VAL A 19 -12.84 9.36 9.05
N SER A 20 -12.49 9.00 7.82
CA SER A 20 -11.80 7.76 7.50
C SER A 20 -10.62 8.04 6.59
N GLY A 21 -9.60 7.23 6.70
CA GLY A 21 -8.43 7.30 5.83
C GLY A 21 -7.30 6.44 6.37
N PRO A 22 -6.31 6.11 5.55
CA PRO A 22 -5.17 5.36 6.01
C PRO A 22 -4.32 6.17 6.99
N GLN A 23 -3.85 5.47 8.00
CA GLN A 23 -2.84 5.95 8.93
C GLN A 23 -1.61 5.06 8.77
N PHE A 24 -0.45 5.68 8.66
CA PHE A 24 0.82 4.99 8.45
C PHE A 24 1.71 5.15 9.68
N TYR A 25 2.29 4.04 10.11
CA TYR A 25 3.16 3.96 11.28
C TYR A 25 4.51 3.41 10.89
N ARG A 26 5.57 3.93 11.51
CA ARG A 26 6.95 3.52 11.30
C ARG A 26 7.61 3.08 12.60
N CYS A 27 8.67 2.29 12.50
CA CYS A 27 9.58 1.92 13.59
C CYS A 27 11.06 2.01 13.19
N ASN A 28 11.33 2.53 12.00
CA ASN A 28 12.68 2.71 11.46
C ASN A 28 12.69 3.86 10.44
N SER A 29 13.73 3.97 9.63
CA SER A 29 13.86 5.03 8.62
C SER A 29 12.92 4.89 7.41
N ARG A 30 12.09 3.85 7.29
CA ARG A 30 11.05 3.78 6.26
C ARG A 30 9.93 4.76 6.57
N THR A 31 9.23 5.20 5.56
CA THR A 31 8.02 6.03 5.71
C THR A 31 6.98 5.31 6.57
N HIS A 32 6.79 4.02 6.33
CA HIS A 32 5.94 3.19 7.17
C HIS A 32 6.34 1.71 7.10
N CYS A 33 5.94 0.97 8.12
CA CYS A 33 5.98 -0.49 8.19
C CYS A 33 4.59 -1.07 8.51
N LEU A 34 3.64 -0.23 8.88
CA LEU A 34 2.25 -0.60 9.13
C LEU A 34 1.34 0.48 8.57
N GLY A 35 0.40 0.08 7.73
CA GLY A 35 -0.72 0.89 7.29
C GLY A 35 -2.01 0.38 7.92
N TYR A 36 -2.83 1.28 8.43
CA TYR A 36 -4.15 0.98 8.97
C TYR A 36 -5.19 1.89 8.33
N VAL A 37 -6.30 1.32 7.89
CA VAL A 37 -7.43 2.08 7.40
C VAL A 37 -8.72 1.59 8.08
N GLY A 38 -9.46 2.52 8.66
CA GLY A 38 -10.78 2.23 9.22
C GLY A 38 -11.83 2.24 8.11
N VAL A 39 -12.32 1.05 7.74
CA VAL A 39 -13.47 0.91 6.84
C VAL A 39 -14.62 0.33 7.64
N PRO A 40 -15.71 1.10 7.86
CA PRO A 40 -16.84 0.62 8.67
C PRO A 40 -17.38 -0.72 8.16
N GLY A 41 -17.54 -1.68 9.09
CA GLY A 41 -18.06 -3.00 8.77
C GLY A 41 -17.10 -3.93 8.02
N MET A 42 -15.84 -3.57 7.84
CA MET A 42 -14.84 -4.40 7.17
C MET A 42 -13.67 -4.72 8.09
N GLN A 43 -13.08 -5.90 7.93
CA GLN A 43 -11.85 -6.30 8.62
C GLN A 43 -11.00 -7.21 7.74
N GLY A 44 -9.71 -7.20 7.93
CA GLY A 44 -8.78 -8.14 7.26
C GLY A 44 -7.44 -7.54 6.94
N VAL A 45 -6.59 -8.34 6.33
CA VAL A 45 -5.30 -7.92 5.79
C VAL A 45 -5.51 -7.59 4.31
N GLN A 46 -5.20 -6.36 3.91
CA GLN A 46 -5.31 -5.95 2.52
C GLN A 46 -4.08 -6.42 1.74
N HIS A 47 -2.88 -6.07 2.19
CA HIS A 47 -1.64 -6.49 1.54
C HIS A 47 -0.47 -6.62 2.53
N ILE A 48 0.59 -7.26 2.03
CA ILE A 48 1.92 -7.25 2.61
C ILE A 48 2.86 -6.67 1.56
N ALA A 49 3.61 -5.63 1.94
CA ALA A 49 4.60 -5.02 1.06
C ALA A 49 5.98 -5.68 1.22
N VAL A 50 6.61 -5.95 0.08
CA VAL A 50 7.99 -6.46 -0.02
C VAL A 50 8.79 -5.52 -0.90
N GLU A 51 9.87 -4.96 -0.37
CA GLU A 51 10.74 -4.05 -1.10
C GLU A 51 12.04 -4.75 -1.53
N SER A 52 12.32 -4.70 -2.84
CA SER A 52 13.62 -5.07 -3.40
C SER A 52 14.61 -3.92 -3.31
N THR A 53 15.90 -4.23 -3.39
CA THR A 53 16.97 -3.23 -3.44
C THR A 53 17.16 -2.62 -4.82
N HIS A 54 16.64 -3.25 -5.87
CA HIS A 54 16.84 -2.82 -7.26
C HIS A 54 15.52 -2.69 -8.01
N LEU A 55 15.36 -1.60 -8.74
CA LEU A 55 14.18 -1.38 -9.58
C LEU A 55 14.03 -2.44 -10.68
N ASP A 56 15.15 -2.95 -11.20
CA ASP A 56 15.14 -4.02 -12.20
C ASP A 56 14.46 -5.29 -11.72
N ASP A 57 14.48 -5.57 -10.41
CA ASP A 57 13.78 -6.73 -9.87
C ASP A 57 12.26 -6.55 -9.95
N VAL A 58 11.79 -5.31 -9.79
CA VAL A 58 10.36 -4.99 -9.97
C VAL A 58 9.94 -5.19 -11.42
N GLY A 59 10.77 -4.72 -12.37
CA GLY A 59 10.52 -4.94 -13.81
C GLY A 59 10.48 -6.42 -14.17
N ARG A 60 11.47 -7.20 -13.72
CA ARG A 60 11.50 -8.66 -13.96
C ARG A 60 10.31 -9.39 -13.31
N ALA A 61 9.92 -8.98 -12.10
CA ALA A 61 8.77 -9.56 -11.44
C ALA A 61 7.47 -9.22 -12.17
N TRP A 62 7.34 -8.00 -12.68
CA TRP A 62 6.21 -7.58 -13.51
C TRP A 62 6.05 -8.44 -14.77
N ASP A 63 7.15 -8.66 -15.49
CA ASP A 63 7.15 -9.54 -16.68
C ASP A 63 6.75 -10.96 -16.29
N LEU A 64 7.32 -11.50 -15.22
CA LEU A 64 7.05 -12.84 -14.74
C LEU A 64 5.60 -13.06 -14.30
N VAL A 65 4.99 -12.06 -13.66
CA VAL A 65 3.57 -12.08 -13.28
C VAL A 65 2.69 -12.20 -14.52
N GLY A 66 3.00 -11.42 -15.58
CA GLY A 66 2.31 -11.50 -16.87
C GLY A 66 2.48 -12.87 -17.55
N GLU A 67 3.71 -13.35 -17.64
CA GLU A 67 4.02 -14.67 -18.24
C GLU A 67 3.32 -15.83 -17.55
N ARG A 68 3.18 -15.76 -16.24
CA ARG A 68 2.55 -16.81 -15.43
C ARG A 68 1.06 -16.66 -15.24
N GLY A 69 0.46 -15.60 -15.77
CA GLY A 69 -0.96 -15.33 -15.65
C GLY A 69 -1.42 -15.12 -14.20
N LEU A 70 -0.54 -14.57 -13.35
CA LEU A 70 -0.93 -14.26 -11.98
C LEU A 70 -1.87 -13.04 -11.97
N THR A 71 -2.77 -13.01 -10.99
CA THR A 71 -3.74 -11.91 -10.88
C THR A 71 -3.06 -10.64 -10.38
N VAL A 72 -2.88 -9.67 -11.26
CA VAL A 72 -2.53 -8.30 -10.88
C VAL A 72 -3.78 -7.63 -10.32
N THR A 73 -3.66 -6.99 -9.17
CA THR A 73 -4.76 -6.27 -8.51
C THR A 73 -4.62 -4.76 -8.65
N MET A 74 -3.37 -4.28 -8.73
CA MET A 74 -3.07 -2.89 -9.03
C MET A 74 -1.84 -2.84 -9.95
N THR A 75 -1.93 -2.06 -11.02
CA THR A 75 -0.87 -1.97 -12.04
C THR A 75 0.41 -1.35 -11.49
N LEU A 76 1.51 -1.50 -12.25
CA LEU A 76 2.75 -0.80 -11.95
C LEU A 76 2.50 0.72 -11.84
N GLY A 77 3.06 1.31 -10.79
CA GLY A 77 2.91 2.72 -10.51
C GLY A 77 3.93 3.23 -9.51
N ARG A 78 3.78 4.50 -9.13
CA ARG A 78 4.62 5.15 -8.12
C ARG A 78 3.75 5.92 -7.13
N HIS A 79 3.90 5.61 -5.86
CA HIS A 79 3.28 6.37 -4.78
C HIS A 79 3.91 7.76 -4.63
N MET A 80 3.12 8.73 -4.19
CA MET A 80 3.63 10.04 -3.80
C MET A 80 4.09 10.08 -2.35
N SER A 81 3.51 9.25 -1.51
CA SER A 81 3.75 9.27 -0.06
C SER A 81 5.12 8.74 0.35
N ASP A 82 5.67 7.81 -0.42
CA ASP A 82 6.89 7.07 -0.08
C ASP A 82 7.82 6.84 -1.27
N THR A 83 7.44 7.35 -2.43
CA THR A 83 8.18 7.24 -3.71
C THR A 83 8.37 5.83 -4.24
N LEU A 84 7.79 4.81 -3.57
CA LEU A 84 7.91 3.42 -3.96
C LEU A 84 7.35 3.20 -5.37
N VAL A 85 8.13 2.58 -6.23
CA VAL A 85 7.66 2.04 -7.52
C VAL A 85 7.28 0.60 -7.30
N SER A 86 6.00 0.28 -7.43
CA SER A 86 5.45 -1.03 -7.06
C SER A 86 4.29 -1.45 -7.97
N PHE A 87 3.87 -2.68 -7.81
CA PHE A 87 2.60 -3.22 -8.30
C PHE A 87 2.04 -4.21 -7.28
N TYR A 88 0.76 -4.52 -7.40
CA TYR A 88 0.10 -5.44 -6.48
C TYR A 88 -0.39 -6.67 -7.21
N MET A 89 -0.21 -7.82 -6.59
CA MET A 89 -0.68 -9.11 -7.11
C MET A 89 -1.37 -9.91 -6.00
N ARG A 90 -2.37 -10.71 -6.37
CA ARG A 90 -3.10 -11.56 -5.45
C ARG A 90 -2.24 -12.74 -5.00
N SER A 91 -2.09 -12.90 -3.68
CA SER A 91 -1.45 -14.08 -3.11
C SER A 91 -2.38 -15.30 -3.14
N PRO A 92 -1.84 -16.53 -3.09
CA PRO A 92 -2.68 -17.74 -3.01
C PRO A 92 -3.58 -17.79 -1.76
N THR A 93 -3.24 -17.04 -0.72
CA THR A 93 -3.98 -16.99 0.55
C THR A 93 -5.00 -15.86 0.62
N GLY A 94 -5.10 -15.04 -0.44
CA GLY A 94 -6.18 -14.09 -0.63
C GLY A 94 -5.90 -12.65 -0.17
N PHE A 95 -4.76 -12.35 0.44
CA PHE A 95 -4.30 -10.96 0.57
C PHE A 95 -3.46 -10.57 -0.66
N ASP A 96 -3.26 -9.29 -0.86
CA ASP A 96 -2.40 -8.83 -1.94
C ASP A 96 -0.94 -8.76 -1.49
N ILE A 97 -0.02 -8.94 -2.42
CA ILE A 97 1.40 -8.65 -2.25
C ILE A 97 1.71 -7.41 -3.06
N GLU A 98 2.19 -6.38 -2.38
CA GLU A 98 2.84 -5.24 -3.02
C GLU A 98 4.31 -5.56 -3.18
N PHE A 99 4.82 -5.55 -4.42
CA PHE A 99 6.23 -5.75 -4.71
C PHE A 99 6.81 -4.50 -5.35
N GLY A 100 7.82 -3.92 -4.71
CA GLY A 100 8.32 -2.61 -5.11
C GLY A 100 9.80 -2.40 -4.83
N ALA A 101 10.30 -1.23 -5.24
CA ALA A 101 11.65 -0.75 -4.97
C ALA A 101 11.70 0.78 -4.92
N GLY A 102 12.73 1.32 -4.28
CA GLY A 102 13.00 2.75 -4.27
C GLY A 102 12.11 3.54 -3.31
N GLY A 103 11.63 2.90 -2.26
CA GLY A 103 10.94 3.57 -1.17
C GLY A 103 11.87 4.54 -0.45
N GLU A 104 11.35 5.73 -0.13
CA GLU A 104 12.09 6.78 0.52
C GLU A 104 12.54 6.37 1.93
N ARG A 105 13.74 6.80 2.27
CA ARG A 105 14.31 6.65 3.62
C ARG A 105 14.31 8.01 4.29
N LEU A 106 13.68 8.06 5.44
CA LEU A 106 13.59 9.27 6.24
C LEU A 106 14.89 9.50 7.00
N ASP A 107 15.35 10.73 6.96
CA ASP A 107 16.42 11.25 7.78
C ASP A 107 15.95 12.49 8.57
N ASP A 108 16.85 13.13 9.29
CA ASP A 108 16.56 14.30 10.12
C ASP A 108 16.16 15.54 9.30
N THR A 109 16.32 15.50 7.97
CA THR A 109 15.95 16.59 7.05
C THR A 109 14.60 16.40 6.41
N PHE A 110 13.97 15.24 6.60
CA PHE A 110 12.68 14.91 5.99
C PHE A 110 11.58 15.84 6.48
N VAL A 111 10.90 16.46 5.55
CA VAL A 111 9.69 17.24 5.81
C VAL A 111 8.50 16.49 5.23
N GLN A 112 7.60 16.07 6.12
CA GLN A 112 6.39 15.39 5.68
C GLN A 112 5.53 16.31 4.84
N THR A 113 5.16 15.85 3.66
CA THR A 113 4.18 16.52 2.79
C THR A 113 2.88 15.73 2.79
N ASN A 114 1.75 16.44 2.75
CA ASN A 114 0.46 15.81 2.51
C ASN A 114 0.17 15.92 1.00
N PRO A 115 0.44 14.87 0.23
CA PRO A 115 0.21 14.93 -1.21
C PRO A 115 -1.29 15.05 -1.51
N SER A 116 -1.62 15.78 -2.56
CA SER A 116 -3.00 15.91 -3.05
C SER A 116 -3.53 14.65 -3.73
N SER A 117 -2.65 13.69 -3.98
CA SER A 117 -2.95 12.40 -4.61
C SER A 117 -2.11 11.32 -3.96
N SER A 118 -2.63 10.10 -3.88
CA SER A 118 -1.87 8.92 -3.45
C SER A 118 -0.81 8.51 -4.46
N GLU A 119 -1.04 8.82 -5.75
CA GLU A 119 -0.25 8.32 -6.87
C GLU A 119 0.41 9.46 -7.65
N ALA A 120 1.70 9.29 -7.94
CA ALA A 120 2.42 10.12 -8.90
C ALA A 120 2.05 9.71 -10.34
N TRP A 121 1.96 8.41 -10.58
CA TRP A 121 1.52 7.81 -11.84
C TRP A 121 1.21 6.32 -11.64
N GLY A 122 0.47 5.72 -12.58
CA GLY A 122 0.12 4.29 -12.56
C GLY A 122 -0.88 3.93 -11.48
N HIS A 123 -0.68 2.78 -10.83
CA HIS A 123 -1.48 2.23 -9.73
C HIS A 123 -2.99 2.22 -9.99
N LYS A 124 -3.37 1.68 -11.15
CA LYS A 124 -4.79 1.51 -11.47
C LYS A 124 -5.27 0.17 -10.93
N PHE A 125 -6.37 0.18 -10.21
CA PHE A 125 -7.05 -1.05 -9.82
C PHE A 125 -7.54 -1.78 -11.08
N VAL A 126 -7.23 -3.08 -11.18
CA VAL A 126 -7.60 -3.94 -12.31
C VAL A 126 -8.36 -5.19 -11.88
N ALA A 127 -8.30 -5.55 -10.61
CA ALA A 127 -9.11 -6.62 -10.04
C ALA A 127 -10.38 -6.06 -9.40
N ASP A 128 -11.44 -6.86 -9.44
CA ASP A 128 -12.71 -6.51 -8.80
C ASP A 128 -12.60 -6.62 -7.28
N GLY A 129 -12.90 -5.52 -6.60
CA GLY A 129 -13.07 -5.46 -5.16
C GLY A 129 -11.79 -5.59 -4.33
N TRP A 130 -11.98 -5.65 -3.04
CA TRP A 130 -10.92 -5.81 -2.05
C TRP A 130 -10.31 -7.22 -2.09
N ALA A 131 -9.10 -7.35 -1.53
CA ALA A 131 -8.51 -8.66 -1.29
C ALA A 131 -9.49 -9.57 -0.53
N PRO A 132 -9.62 -10.87 -0.89
CA PRO A 132 -10.57 -11.79 -0.25
C PRO A 132 -10.41 -11.93 1.27
N THR A 133 -9.24 -11.58 1.80
CA THR A 133 -8.99 -11.50 3.25
C THR A 133 -9.66 -10.29 3.92
N VAL A 134 -10.05 -9.27 3.13
CA VAL A 134 -10.83 -8.12 3.62
C VAL A 134 -12.31 -8.45 3.42
N ARG A 135 -13.03 -8.64 4.51
CA ARG A 135 -14.41 -9.12 4.50
C ARG A 135 -15.26 -8.40 5.54
N PRO A 136 -16.59 -8.42 5.39
CA PRO A 136 -17.48 -7.87 6.39
C PRO A 136 -17.23 -8.50 7.77
N VAL A 137 -17.36 -7.69 8.80
CA VAL A 137 -17.39 -8.18 10.18
C VAL A 137 -18.67 -8.98 10.36
N SER A 138 -18.56 -10.24 10.70
CA SER A 138 -19.72 -11.05 11.09
C SER A 138 -20.32 -10.48 12.38
N ALA A 139 -21.62 -10.28 12.37
CA ALA A 139 -22.38 -9.86 13.53
C ALA A 139 -22.31 -10.91 14.66
#